data_460cf81bfc227e038b2821c147f93cd8
#
_entry.id   460cf81bfc227e038b2821c147f93cd8
#
_cell.length_a   1.000
_cell.length_b   1.000
_cell.length_c   1.000
_cell.angle_alpha   90.00
_cell.angle_beta   90.00
_cell.angle_gamma   90.00
#
_symmetry.space_group_name_H-M   'P 1'
#
loop_
_entity.id
_entity.type
_entity.pdbx_description
1 polymer ?
#
loop_
_entity_poly.entity_id
_entity_poly.type
_entity_poly.pdbx_seq_one_letter_code
_entity_poly.pdbx_strand_id
1 'polypeptide(L)'
;LTSGINLYATILIVGLSIRLEWVPNPPAGLDALGSWVVIIVAGVFYLVEFLADKIPVVDNVWDMIHTFIRPFGAALVAFSVVVQMDPIVAVLSALAAGGVALVSHGGKAGSRMVMNVTSPAENISNIVVSLAEDVGAGLLAFLALKYPWAAAGVAIILLVLIILFVPRILSWGWYNLKAFGVWIKGLVSQVEESETLPANHLIVLQHQRPDLSSACKGQGIPGANGRNGYLSIQGSELAFTYESWGRSHAWRIPVANLAAAYLRHRLFVDVLELHSAAGSGKPKVFRFVFLKDRMPLVDAFAERLNATETR
;
A
#
# COMPACT_ATOMS: atom_id res chain seq x y z
N LEU A 1 -1.37 -8.56 -15.52
CA LEU A 1 -2.18 -7.83 -14.55
C LEU A 1 -2.67 -8.75 -13.43
N THR A 2 -3.41 -9.83 -13.75
CA THR A 2 -3.96 -10.79 -12.77
C THR A 2 -2.88 -11.41 -11.88
N SER A 3 -1.77 -11.82 -12.48
CA SER A 3 -0.59 -12.36 -11.76
C SER A 3 0.01 -11.37 -10.75
N GLY A 4 -0.16 -10.06 -10.98
CA GLY A 4 0.25 -9.03 -10.03
C GLY A 4 -0.72 -8.90 -8.85
N ILE A 5 -2.00 -9.21 -9.04
CA ILE A 5 -3.03 -9.18 -8.00
C ILE A 5 -2.95 -10.48 -7.17
N ASN A 6 -3.06 -11.63 -7.83
CA ASN A 6 -2.88 -12.95 -7.23
C ASN A 6 -2.28 -13.92 -8.27
N LEU A 7 -0.98 -14.23 -8.13
CA LEU A 7 -0.24 -15.08 -9.06
C LEU A 7 -0.76 -16.52 -9.03
N TYR A 8 -0.97 -17.05 -7.84
CA TYR A 8 -1.33 -18.45 -7.67
C TYR A 8 -2.77 -18.73 -8.06
N ALA A 9 -3.70 -17.82 -7.78
CA ALA A 9 -5.07 -17.89 -8.30
C ALA A 9 -5.09 -17.83 -9.83
N THR A 10 -4.25 -16.97 -10.43
CA THR A 10 -4.13 -16.86 -11.90
C THR A 10 -3.64 -18.18 -12.50
N ILE A 11 -2.55 -18.76 -11.98
CA ILE A 11 -1.99 -20.05 -12.45
C ILE A 11 -3.01 -21.18 -12.24
N LEU A 12 -3.65 -21.21 -11.08
CA LEU A 12 -4.67 -22.22 -10.75
C LEU A 12 -5.84 -22.21 -11.72
N ILE A 13 -6.44 -21.04 -11.97
CA ILE A 13 -7.58 -20.91 -12.89
C ILE A 13 -7.17 -21.20 -14.33
N VAL A 14 -6.01 -20.71 -14.78
CA VAL A 14 -5.50 -21.04 -16.11
C VAL A 14 -5.25 -22.55 -16.26
N GLY A 15 -4.55 -23.15 -15.28
CA GLY A 15 -4.25 -24.58 -15.27
C GLY A 15 -5.52 -25.46 -15.27
N LEU A 16 -6.49 -25.13 -14.42
CA LEU A 16 -7.77 -25.83 -14.40
C LEU A 16 -8.56 -25.65 -15.71
N SER A 17 -8.57 -24.44 -16.29
CA SER A 17 -9.25 -24.15 -17.54
C SER A 17 -8.70 -24.97 -18.70
N ILE A 18 -7.37 -25.20 -18.73
CA ILE A 18 -6.71 -26.06 -19.72
C ILE A 18 -7.00 -27.52 -19.42
N ARG A 19 -6.83 -27.96 -18.18
CA ARG A 19 -6.95 -29.36 -17.78
C ARG A 19 -8.36 -29.92 -17.93
N LEU A 20 -9.36 -29.09 -17.63
CA LEU A 20 -10.79 -29.45 -17.70
C LEU A 20 -11.43 -29.07 -19.05
N GLU A 21 -10.62 -28.66 -20.02
CA GLU A 21 -11.06 -28.31 -21.38
C GLU A 21 -12.15 -27.22 -21.43
N TRP A 22 -12.20 -26.34 -20.40
CA TRP A 22 -13.14 -25.22 -20.39
C TRP A 22 -12.87 -24.19 -21.50
N VAL A 23 -11.63 -24.17 -21.95
CA VAL A 23 -11.18 -23.32 -23.07
C VAL A 23 -10.56 -24.23 -24.13
N PRO A 24 -11.25 -24.41 -25.28
CA PRO A 24 -10.69 -25.16 -26.38
C PRO A 24 -9.52 -24.42 -27.02
N ASN A 25 -8.45 -25.14 -27.38
CA ASN A 25 -7.25 -24.59 -28.01
C ASN A 25 -6.58 -23.43 -27.21
N PRO A 26 -6.09 -23.70 -26.00
CA PRO A 26 -5.34 -22.69 -25.25
C PRO A 26 -4.08 -22.29 -26.03
N PRO A 27 -3.52 -21.08 -25.79
CA PRO A 27 -2.26 -20.68 -26.42
C PRO A 27 -1.16 -21.71 -26.14
N ALA A 28 -0.41 -22.08 -27.20
CA ALA A 28 0.78 -22.92 -27.07
C ALA A 28 1.74 -22.30 -26.05
N GLY A 29 2.39 -23.13 -25.24
CA GLY A 29 3.25 -22.66 -24.16
C GLY A 29 2.57 -22.54 -22.80
N LEU A 30 1.24 -22.56 -22.72
CA LEU A 30 0.51 -22.66 -21.44
C LEU A 30 0.19 -24.12 -21.05
N ASP A 31 0.47 -25.10 -21.91
CA ASP A 31 0.15 -26.52 -21.69
C ASP A 31 0.73 -27.05 -20.38
N ALA A 32 1.94 -26.60 -20.01
CA ALA A 32 2.60 -26.98 -18.76
C ALA A 32 1.78 -26.58 -17.52
N LEU A 33 1.01 -25.49 -17.58
CA LEU A 33 0.16 -25.05 -16.49
C LEU A 33 -1.01 -26.00 -16.25
N GLY A 34 -1.44 -26.77 -17.29
CA GLY A 34 -2.49 -27.79 -17.19
C GLY A 34 -2.04 -29.09 -16.50
N SER A 35 -0.76 -29.20 -16.08
CA SER A 35 -0.30 -30.37 -15.34
C SER A 35 -0.86 -30.39 -13.91
N TRP A 36 -1.25 -31.56 -13.42
CA TRP A 36 -1.74 -31.71 -12.04
C TRP A 36 -0.74 -31.22 -10.99
N VAL A 37 0.57 -31.39 -11.23
CA VAL A 37 1.62 -30.93 -10.34
C VAL A 37 1.58 -29.39 -10.17
N VAL A 38 1.50 -28.67 -11.29
CA VAL A 38 1.42 -27.19 -11.27
C VAL A 38 0.12 -26.73 -10.63
N ILE A 39 -1.02 -27.38 -10.96
CA ILE A 39 -2.34 -27.06 -10.40
C ILE A 39 -2.33 -27.25 -8.87
N ILE A 40 -1.81 -28.39 -8.39
CA ILE A 40 -1.75 -28.67 -6.95
C ILE A 40 -0.84 -27.67 -6.24
N VAL A 41 0.35 -27.43 -6.76
CA VAL A 41 1.31 -26.47 -6.18
C VAL A 41 0.69 -25.07 -6.15
N ALA A 42 0.09 -24.61 -7.24
CA ALA A 42 -0.58 -23.32 -7.29
C ALA A 42 -1.76 -23.24 -6.31
N GLY A 43 -2.53 -24.32 -6.17
CA GLY A 43 -3.62 -24.43 -5.21
C GLY A 43 -3.15 -24.33 -3.75
N VAL A 44 -2.06 -25.02 -3.41
CA VAL A 44 -1.45 -24.94 -2.07
C VAL A 44 -0.98 -23.52 -1.77
N PHE A 45 -0.22 -22.89 -2.69
CA PHE A 45 0.26 -21.53 -2.50
C PHE A 45 -0.88 -20.51 -2.49
N TYR A 46 -1.94 -20.73 -3.28
CA TYR A 46 -3.15 -19.91 -3.21
C TYR A 46 -3.80 -19.97 -1.82
N LEU A 47 -3.91 -21.16 -1.23
CA LEU A 47 -4.44 -21.31 0.13
C LEU A 47 -3.56 -20.62 1.18
N VAL A 48 -2.23 -20.73 1.04
CA VAL A 48 -1.29 -20.03 1.91
C VAL A 48 -1.45 -18.51 1.79
N GLU A 49 -1.51 -17.98 0.56
CA GLU A 49 -1.75 -16.56 0.30
C GLU A 49 -3.09 -16.11 0.87
N PHE A 50 -4.15 -16.88 0.61
CA PHE A 50 -5.49 -16.61 1.13
C PHE A 50 -5.53 -16.53 2.66
N LEU A 51 -4.78 -17.36 3.37
CA LEU A 51 -4.66 -17.31 4.82
C LEU A 51 -3.76 -16.15 5.28
N ALA A 52 -2.64 -15.93 4.61
CA ALA A 52 -1.71 -14.84 4.91
C ALA A 52 -2.38 -13.48 4.83
N ASP A 53 -3.21 -13.26 3.83
CA ASP A 53 -3.98 -12.02 3.61
C ASP A 53 -4.95 -11.68 4.78
N LYS A 54 -5.22 -12.62 5.68
CA LYS A 54 -6.12 -12.41 6.82
C LYS A 54 -5.39 -12.02 8.11
N ILE A 55 -4.07 -12.11 8.10
CA ILE A 55 -3.23 -11.81 9.27
C ILE A 55 -2.37 -10.58 8.91
N PRO A 56 -2.64 -9.38 9.42
CA PRO A 56 -2.04 -8.11 8.95
C PRO A 56 -0.51 -8.10 8.92
N VAL A 57 0.15 -8.81 9.85
CA VAL A 57 1.62 -8.92 9.91
C VAL A 57 2.15 -9.82 8.82
N VAL A 58 1.49 -10.99 8.65
CA VAL A 58 1.88 -12.00 7.68
C VAL A 58 1.62 -11.48 6.27
N ASP A 59 0.51 -10.78 6.04
CA ASP A 59 0.15 -10.12 4.78
C ASP A 59 1.25 -9.17 4.31
N ASN A 60 1.73 -8.29 5.19
CA ASN A 60 2.80 -7.34 4.82
C ASN A 60 4.12 -8.03 4.44
N VAL A 61 4.52 -9.09 5.17
CA VAL A 61 5.72 -9.85 4.86
C VAL A 61 5.54 -10.64 3.56
N TRP A 62 4.37 -11.23 3.37
CA TRP A 62 4.00 -11.97 2.17
C TRP A 62 4.03 -11.07 0.93
N ASP A 63 3.40 -9.90 1.00
CA ASP A 63 3.40 -8.92 -0.09
C ASP A 63 4.81 -8.39 -0.40
N MET A 64 5.67 -8.21 0.60
CA MET A 64 7.06 -7.80 0.39
C MET A 64 7.84 -8.84 -0.41
N ILE A 65 7.72 -10.12 -0.09
CA ILE A 65 8.35 -11.23 -0.80
C ILE A 65 7.78 -11.31 -2.23
N HIS A 66 6.46 -11.17 -2.38
CA HIS A 66 5.75 -11.27 -3.64
C HIS A 66 5.94 -10.07 -4.57
N THR A 67 6.47 -8.96 -4.06
CA THR A 67 6.93 -7.83 -4.90
C THR A 67 7.99 -8.27 -5.92
N PHE A 68 8.75 -9.32 -5.60
CA PHE A 68 9.72 -9.92 -6.53
C PHE A 68 9.14 -11.13 -7.26
N ILE A 69 8.43 -12.02 -6.56
CA ILE A 69 7.94 -13.30 -7.14
C ILE A 69 6.92 -13.05 -8.25
N ARG A 70 5.96 -12.14 -8.07
CA ARG A 70 4.86 -11.90 -9.02
C ARG A 70 5.32 -11.34 -10.37
N PRO A 71 6.22 -10.34 -10.45
CA PRO A 71 6.75 -9.87 -11.73
C PRO A 71 7.51 -10.96 -12.50
N PHE A 72 8.33 -11.76 -11.80
CA PHE A 72 9.03 -12.88 -12.41
C PHE A 72 8.08 -13.96 -12.92
N GLY A 73 7.09 -14.34 -12.13
CA GLY A 73 6.07 -15.31 -12.55
C GLY A 73 5.27 -14.83 -13.75
N ALA A 74 4.86 -13.57 -13.77
CA ALA A 74 4.16 -12.97 -14.91
C ALA A 74 5.04 -12.92 -16.17
N ALA A 75 6.32 -12.57 -16.01
CA ALA A 75 7.28 -12.54 -17.10
C ALA A 75 7.51 -13.94 -17.70
N LEU A 76 7.67 -14.97 -16.86
CA LEU A 76 7.82 -16.36 -17.29
C LEU A 76 6.59 -16.85 -18.08
N VAL A 77 5.39 -16.59 -17.57
CA VAL A 77 4.14 -16.96 -18.28
C VAL A 77 4.05 -16.26 -19.64
N ALA A 78 4.32 -14.96 -19.70
CA ALA A 78 4.28 -14.22 -20.96
C ALA A 78 5.34 -14.70 -21.95
N PHE A 79 6.57 -14.97 -21.47
CA PHE A 79 7.66 -15.50 -22.28
C PHE A 79 7.29 -16.85 -22.89
N SER A 80 6.76 -17.77 -22.09
CA SER A 80 6.41 -19.12 -22.53
C SER A 80 5.37 -19.15 -23.65
N VAL A 81 4.45 -18.19 -23.68
CA VAL A 81 3.42 -18.08 -24.74
C VAL A 81 4.00 -17.66 -26.09
N VAL A 82 5.03 -16.82 -26.09
CA VAL A 82 5.49 -16.13 -27.31
C VAL A 82 6.85 -16.63 -27.81
N VAL A 83 7.64 -17.31 -26.96
CA VAL A 83 9.03 -17.71 -27.31
C VAL A 83 9.15 -18.59 -28.54
N GLN A 84 8.13 -19.40 -28.82
CA GLN A 84 8.10 -20.26 -30.00
C GLN A 84 7.78 -19.50 -31.31
N MET A 85 7.20 -18.28 -31.19
CA MET A 85 6.85 -17.44 -32.33
C MET A 85 8.00 -16.51 -32.71
N ASP A 86 8.49 -15.71 -31.78
CA ASP A 86 9.60 -14.77 -31.94
C ASP A 86 10.30 -14.52 -30.58
N PRO A 87 11.59 -14.87 -30.45
CA PRO A 87 12.34 -14.69 -29.20
C PRO A 87 12.46 -13.23 -28.75
N ILE A 88 12.57 -12.27 -29.69
CA ILE A 88 12.66 -10.84 -29.31
C ILE A 88 11.34 -10.36 -28.76
N VAL A 89 10.23 -10.70 -29.42
CA VAL A 89 8.88 -10.38 -28.95
C VAL A 89 8.61 -11.07 -27.62
N ALA A 90 9.13 -12.28 -27.39
CA ALA A 90 9.00 -12.98 -26.11
C ALA A 90 9.69 -12.23 -24.97
N VAL A 91 10.92 -11.72 -25.18
CA VAL A 91 11.63 -10.92 -24.17
C VAL A 91 10.86 -9.61 -23.88
N LEU A 92 10.41 -8.91 -24.92
CA LEU A 92 9.64 -7.67 -24.75
C LEU A 92 8.32 -7.93 -24.02
N SER A 93 7.64 -9.03 -24.35
CA SER A 93 6.40 -9.45 -23.68
C SER A 93 6.63 -9.79 -22.20
N ALA A 94 7.74 -10.47 -21.89
CA ALA A 94 8.12 -10.79 -20.52
C ALA A 94 8.39 -9.52 -19.70
N LEU A 95 9.16 -8.57 -20.25
CA LEU A 95 9.43 -7.29 -19.59
C LEU A 95 8.14 -6.48 -19.36
N ALA A 96 7.28 -6.41 -20.37
CA ALA A 96 5.99 -5.72 -20.27
C ALA A 96 5.08 -6.39 -19.22
N ALA A 97 4.96 -7.72 -19.24
CA ALA A 97 4.14 -8.48 -18.31
C ALA A 97 4.65 -8.36 -16.86
N GLY A 98 5.98 -8.45 -16.67
CA GLY A 98 6.62 -8.23 -15.37
C GLY A 98 6.39 -6.84 -14.85
N GLY A 99 6.55 -5.82 -15.69
CA GLY A 99 6.28 -4.42 -15.35
C GLY A 99 4.81 -4.18 -14.96
N VAL A 100 3.86 -4.70 -15.73
CA VAL A 100 2.42 -4.63 -15.44
C VAL A 100 2.09 -5.36 -14.13
N ALA A 101 2.70 -6.53 -13.88
CA ALA A 101 2.50 -7.27 -12.65
C ALA A 101 3.06 -6.50 -11.43
N LEU A 102 4.22 -5.87 -11.56
CA LEU A 102 4.81 -5.04 -10.51
C LEU A 102 3.91 -3.85 -10.17
N VAL A 103 3.39 -3.16 -11.18
CA VAL A 103 2.48 -2.01 -10.99
C VAL A 103 1.17 -2.45 -10.36
N SER A 104 0.56 -3.57 -10.80
CA SER A 104 -0.69 -4.07 -10.24
C SER A 104 -0.52 -4.59 -8.80
N HIS A 105 0.61 -5.26 -8.51
CA HIS A 105 0.94 -5.67 -7.14
C HIS A 105 1.17 -4.47 -6.22
N GLY A 106 1.94 -3.47 -6.67
CA GLY A 106 2.12 -2.23 -5.92
C GLY A 106 0.81 -1.50 -5.66
N GLY A 107 -0.15 -1.57 -6.59
CA GLY A 107 -1.52 -1.10 -6.42
C GLY A 107 -2.27 -1.83 -5.31
N LYS A 108 -2.23 -3.16 -5.31
CA LYS A 108 -2.81 -4.02 -4.27
C LYS A 108 -2.21 -3.70 -2.90
N ALA A 109 -0.90 -3.83 -2.75
CA ALA A 109 -0.19 -3.60 -1.50
C ALA A 109 -0.40 -2.17 -0.97
N GLY A 110 -0.36 -1.16 -1.84
CA GLY A 110 -0.61 0.23 -1.48
C GLY A 110 -2.04 0.49 -1.02
N SER A 111 -3.05 -0.10 -1.68
CA SER A 111 -4.46 0.07 -1.30
C SER A 111 -4.75 -0.57 0.06
N ARG A 112 -4.26 -1.78 0.31
CA ARG A 112 -4.41 -2.47 1.60
C ARG A 112 -3.81 -1.68 2.73
N MET A 113 -2.67 -1.10 2.50
CA MET A 113 -1.99 -0.28 3.47
C MET A 113 -2.76 1.00 3.82
N VAL A 114 -3.34 1.69 2.83
CA VAL A 114 -4.22 2.82 3.09
C VAL A 114 -5.42 2.38 3.91
N MET A 115 -6.01 1.23 3.60
CA MET A 115 -7.15 0.68 4.34
C MET A 115 -6.78 0.35 5.78
N ASN A 116 -5.63 -0.29 6.02
CA ASN A 116 -5.15 -0.64 7.35
C ASN A 116 -4.94 0.58 8.26
N VAL A 117 -4.61 1.73 7.69
CA VAL A 117 -4.43 2.99 8.45
C VAL A 117 -5.73 3.77 8.61
N THR A 118 -6.70 3.63 7.69
CA THR A 118 -7.87 4.51 7.64
C THR A 118 -9.17 3.88 8.10
N SER A 119 -9.27 2.55 8.16
CA SER A 119 -10.52 1.85 8.47
C SER A 119 -10.59 1.43 9.94
N PRO A 120 -11.64 1.82 10.68
CA PRO A 120 -11.89 1.30 12.03
C PRO A 120 -12.34 -0.17 12.04
N ALA A 121 -12.79 -0.72 10.90
CA ALA A 121 -13.22 -2.12 10.71
C ALA A 121 -12.17 -2.91 9.91
N GLU A 122 -10.91 -2.76 10.24
CA GLU A 122 -9.73 -3.22 9.53
C GLU A 122 -9.78 -4.69 9.05
N ASN A 123 -10.20 -5.59 9.94
CA ASN A 123 -10.22 -7.02 9.64
C ASN A 123 -11.30 -7.40 8.63
N ILE A 124 -12.51 -6.83 8.74
CA ILE A 124 -13.64 -7.17 7.86
C ILE A 124 -13.39 -6.57 6.47
N SER A 125 -12.95 -5.31 6.38
CA SER A 125 -12.68 -4.67 5.09
C SER A 125 -11.55 -5.37 4.32
N ASN A 126 -10.50 -5.82 5.00
CA ASN A 126 -9.41 -6.58 4.39
C ASN A 126 -9.87 -7.93 3.84
N ILE A 127 -10.71 -8.66 4.58
CA ILE A 127 -11.27 -9.95 4.12
C ILE A 127 -12.12 -9.74 2.85
N VAL A 128 -13.00 -8.75 2.85
CA VAL A 128 -13.89 -8.47 1.71
C VAL A 128 -13.09 -8.06 0.47
N VAL A 129 -12.10 -7.19 0.64
CA VAL A 129 -11.25 -6.75 -0.48
C VAL A 129 -10.39 -7.90 -0.99
N SER A 130 -9.77 -8.71 -0.12
CA SER A 130 -9.01 -9.89 -0.51
C SER A 130 -9.85 -10.85 -1.35
N LEU A 131 -11.07 -11.14 -0.90
CA LEU A 131 -11.97 -12.01 -1.65
C LEU A 131 -12.37 -11.41 -3.01
N ALA A 132 -12.63 -10.12 -3.08
CA ALA A 132 -12.95 -9.43 -4.33
C ALA A 132 -11.75 -9.42 -5.30
N GLU A 133 -10.53 -9.24 -4.80
CA GLU A 133 -9.30 -9.33 -5.59
C GLU A 133 -9.11 -10.73 -6.17
N ASP A 134 -9.30 -11.78 -5.37
CA ASP A 134 -9.15 -13.16 -5.79
C ASP A 134 -10.18 -13.55 -6.85
N VAL A 135 -11.46 -13.22 -6.62
CA VAL A 135 -12.54 -13.45 -7.59
C VAL A 135 -12.28 -12.64 -8.87
N GLY A 136 -11.89 -11.37 -8.74
CA GLY A 136 -11.59 -10.51 -9.88
C GLY A 136 -10.40 -11.01 -10.69
N ALA A 137 -9.32 -11.45 -10.04
CA ALA A 137 -8.14 -12.01 -10.70
C ALA A 137 -8.50 -13.32 -11.44
N GLY A 138 -9.26 -14.21 -10.81
CA GLY A 138 -9.70 -15.45 -11.41
C GLY A 138 -10.61 -15.24 -12.63
N LEU A 139 -11.61 -14.36 -12.50
CA LEU A 139 -12.53 -14.02 -13.59
C LEU A 139 -11.79 -13.37 -14.78
N LEU A 140 -10.88 -12.44 -14.52
CA LEU A 140 -10.11 -11.80 -15.58
C LEU A 140 -9.12 -12.78 -16.24
N ALA A 141 -8.53 -13.70 -15.49
CA ALA A 141 -7.68 -14.75 -16.04
C ALA A 141 -8.49 -15.71 -16.95
N PHE A 142 -9.68 -16.13 -16.51
CA PHE A 142 -10.58 -16.92 -17.32
C PHE A 142 -11.06 -16.17 -18.58
N LEU A 143 -11.42 -14.89 -18.42
CA LEU A 143 -11.80 -14.02 -19.53
C LEU A 143 -10.69 -13.87 -20.56
N ALA A 144 -9.43 -13.79 -20.11
CA ALA A 144 -8.25 -13.67 -20.99
C ALA A 144 -8.07 -14.91 -21.89
N LEU A 145 -8.41 -16.08 -21.38
CA LEU A 145 -8.37 -17.31 -22.18
C LEU A 145 -9.52 -17.41 -23.18
N LYS A 146 -10.74 -17.05 -22.75
CA LYS A 146 -11.96 -17.25 -23.54
C LYS A 146 -12.24 -16.08 -24.50
N TYR A 147 -11.99 -14.85 -24.06
CA TYR A 147 -12.28 -13.61 -24.79
C TYR A 147 -11.09 -12.63 -24.69
N PRO A 148 -9.94 -12.92 -25.34
CA PRO A 148 -8.69 -12.17 -25.13
C PRO A 148 -8.82 -10.67 -25.39
N TRP A 149 -9.59 -10.27 -26.39
CA TRP A 149 -9.79 -8.85 -26.71
C TRP A 149 -10.60 -8.10 -25.65
N ALA A 150 -11.64 -8.75 -25.11
CA ALA A 150 -12.41 -8.17 -24.00
C ALA A 150 -11.56 -8.06 -22.74
N ALA A 151 -10.80 -9.11 -22.41
CA ALA A 151 -9.86 -9.09 -21.30
C ALA A 151 -8.77 -8.01 -21.46
N ALA A 152 -8.25 -7.83 -22.67
CA ALA A 152 -7.28 -6.76 -22.95
C ALA A 152 -7.89 -5.38 -22.72
N GLY A 153 -9.12 -5.12 -23.16
CA GLY A 153 -9.83 -3.88 -22.90
C GLY A 153 -10.01 -3.60 -21.40
N VAL A 154 -10.49 -4.58 -20.65
CA VAL A 154 -10.64 -4.48 -19.18
C VAL A 154 -9.28 -4.27 -18.51
N ALA A 155 -8.26 -5.02 -18.90
CA ALA A 155 -6.91 -4.89 -18.34
C ALA A 155 -6.31 -3.50 -18.59
N ILE A 156 -6.51 -2.92 -19.79
CA ILE A 156 -6.05 -1.57 -20.12
C ILE A 156 -6.75 -0.54 -19.23
N ILE A 157 -8.08 -0.62 -19.08
CA ILE A 157 -8.84 0.29 -18.21
C ILE A 157 -8.32 0.22 -16.78
N LEU A 158 -8.18 -0.99 -16.23
CA LEU A 158 -7.66 -1.19 -14.88
C LEU A 158 -6.24 -0.66 -14.74
N LEU A 159 -5.37 -0.91 -15.73
CA LEU A 159 -3.99 -0.41 -15.72
C LEU A 159 -3.94 1.12 -15.72
N VAL A 160 -4.77 1.78 -16.56
CA VAL A 160 -4.88 3.24 -16.57
C VAL A 160 -5.31 3.77 -15.21
N LEU A 161 -6.33 3.16 -14.60
CA LEU A 161 -6.77 3.54 -13.26
C LEU A 161 -5.65 3.38 -12.22
N ILE A 162 -4.92 2.27 -12.25
CA ILE A 162 -3.78 2.06 -11.36
C ILE A 162 -2.72 3.15 -11.57
N ILE A 163 -2.34 3.43 -12.82
CA ILE A 163 -1.32 4.44 -13.15
C ILE A 163 -1.74 5.85 -12.68
N LEU A 164 -3.00 6.22 -12.78
CA LEU A 164 -3.51 7.51 -12.28
C LEU A 164 -3.37 7.66 -10.75
N PHE A 165 -3.38 6.53 -10.03
CA PHE A 165 -3.22 6.50 -8.57
C PHE A 165 -1.79 6.14 -8.10
N VAL A 166 -0.90 5.72 -9.03
CA VAL A 166 0.49 5.28 -8.73
C VAL A 166 1.27 6.24 -7.83
N PRO A 167 1.27 7.57 -8.01
CA PRO A 167 2.06 8.45 -7.14
C PRO A 167 1.66 8.33 -5.67
N ARG A 168 0.37 8.15 -5.39
CA ARG A 168 -0.12 7.91 -4.02
C ARG A 168 0.25 6.53 -3.53
N ILE A 169 0.02 5.51 -4.36
CA ILE A 169 0.29 4.10 -4.05
C ILE A 169 1.78 3.89 -3.78
N LEU A 170 2.66 4.39 -4.66
CA LEU A 170 4.11 4.27 -4.50
C LEU A 170 4.62 5.03 -3.26
N SER A 171 4.08 6.25 -3.00
CA SER A 171 4.47 6.99 -1.80
C SER A 171 4.10 6.24 -0.52
N TRP A 172 2.97 5.53 -0.52
CA TRP A 172 2.55 4.68 0.58
C TRP A 172 3.39 3.40 0.66
N GLY A 173 3.63 2.72 -0.46
CA GLY A 173 4.48 1.52 -0.52
C GLY A 173 5.90 1.80 -0.04
N TRP A 174 6.52 2.88 -0.51
CA TRP A 174 7.84 3.30 -0.06
C TRP A 174 7.89 3.65 1.43
N TYR A 175 6.85 4.37 1.91
CA TYR A 175 6.74 4.71 3.32
C TYR A 175 6.71 3.47 4.22
N ASN A 176 6.06 2.41 3.79
CA ASN A 176 5.99 1.18 4.58
C ASN A 176 7.22 0.30 4.48
N LEU A 177 7.84 0.22 3.31
CA LEU A 177 9.14 -0.45 3.19
C LEU A 177 10.15 0.24 4.12
N LYS A 178 10.10 1.57 4.17
CA LYS A 178 10.87 2.36 5.14
C LYS A 178 10.44 2.07 6.58
N ALA A 179 9.12 2.00 6.85
CA ALA A 179 8.58 1.70 8.17
C ALA A 179 9.00 0.31 8.68
N PHE A 180 9.00 -0.70 7.79
CA PHE A 180 9.50 -2.04 8.13
C PHE A 180 11.01 -2.02 8.45
N GLY A 181 11.82 -1.36 7.62
CA GLY A 181 13.25 -1.22 7.88
C GLY A 181 13.54 -0.47 9.18
N VAL A 182 12.77 0.58 9.46
CA VAL A 182 12.88 1.37 10.69
C VAL A 182 12.34 0.60 11.89
N TRP A 183 11.31 -0.23 11.75
CA TRP A 183 10.82 -1.10 12.82
C TRP A 183 11.90 -2.08 13.27
N ILE A 184 12.59 -2.74 12.32
CA ILE A 184 13.74 -3.60 12.65
C ILE A 184 14.82 -2.80 13.38
N LYS A 185 15.12 -1.58 12.91
CA LYS A 185 16.10 -0.69 13.52
C LYS A 185 15.65 -0.17 14.89
N GLY A 186 14.37 0.12 15.06
CA GLY A 186 13.74 0.60 16.29
C GLY A 186 13.72 -0.42 17.43
N LEU A 187 13.91 -1.72 17.12
CA LEU A 187 14.17 -2.75 18.14
C LEU A 187 15.54 -2.55 18.84
N VAL A 188 16.43 -1.76 18.23
CA VAL A 188 17.80 -1.53 18.72
C VAL A 188 18.01 -0.07 19.16
N SER A 189 17.35 0.89 18.52
CA SER A 189 17.51 2.31 18.82
C SER A 189 16.24 3.11 18.53
N GLN A 190 15.84 3.97 19.46
CA GLN A 190 14.70 4.89 19.32
C GLN A 190 15.19 6.35 19.30
N VAL A 191 14.43 7.22 18.64
CA VAL A 191 14.65 8.66 18.62
C VAL A 191 13.89 9.24 19.82
N GLU A 192 14.62 9.68 20.83
CA GLU A 192 14.06 10.18 22.10
C GLU A 192 13.97 11.71 22.12
N GLU A 193 14.78 12.40 21.33
CA GLU A 193 14.83 13.86 21.32
C GLU A 193 14.00 14.46 20.17
N SER A 194 13.42 15.63 20.42
CA SER A 194 12.71 16.43 19.40
C SER A 194 13.57 16.61 18.16
N GLU A 195 13.03 16.22 17.00
CA GLU A 195 13.77 16.33 15.73
C GLU A 195 13.92 17.80 15.32
N THR A 196 15.14 18.19 14.97
CA THR A 196 15.41 19.52 14.41
C THR A 196 14.80 19.64 13.01
N LEU A 197 13.97 20.66 12.81
CA LEU A 197 13.40 20.91 11.49
C LEU A 197 14.47 21.37 10.49
N PRO A 198 14.42 20.92 9.24
CA PRO A 198 15.20 21.48 8.14
C PRO A 198 14.93 22.99 7.97
N ALA A 199 15.92 23.75 7.51
CA ALA A 199 15.84 25.19 7.39
C ALA A 199 14.64 25.70 6.58
N ASN A 200 14.30 25.00 5.51
CA ASN A 200 13.14 25.30 4.66
C ASN A 200 11.79 25.15 5.39
N HIS A 201 11.69 24.23 6.34
CA HIS A 201 10.52 24.07 7.21
C HIS A 201 10.47 25.12 8.32
N LEU A 202 11.63 25.55 8.85
CA LEU A 202 11.71 26.63 9.83
C LEU A 202 11.30 27.99 9.26
N ILE A 203 11.56 28.25 7.97
CA ILE A 203 11.14 29.48 7.30
C ILE A 203 9.61 29.66 7.38
N VAL A 204 8.84 28.62 7.10
CA VAL A 204 7.36 28.70 7.15
C VAL A 204 6.82 28.73 8.58
N LEU A 205 7.62 28.39 9.57
CA LEU A 205 7.34 28.58 11.01
C LEU A 205 7.93 29.91 11.55
N GLN A 206 8.29 30.86 10.66
CA GLN A 206 8.82 32.18 11.02
C GLN A 206 10.12 32.09 11.85
N HIS A 207 10.97 31.11 11.55
CA HIS A 207 12.24 30.84 12.25
C HIS A 207 12.11 30.53 13.75
N GLN A 208 10.93 30.31 14.26
CA GLN A 208 10.72 29.91 15.64
C GLN A 208 10.91 28.40 15.77
N ARG A 209 11.73 27.98 16.73
CA ARG A 209 11.91 26.55 17.03
C ARG A 209 10.68 26.02 17.75
N PRO A 210 10.09 24.92 17.31
CA PRO A 210 8.98 24.29 18.01
C PRO A 210 9.46 23.64 19.31
N ASP A 211 8.55 23.55 20.29
CA ASP A 211 8.78 22.85 21.56
C ASP A 211 8.96 21.35 21.35
N LEU A 212 8.22 20.79 20.40
CA LEU A 212 8.24 19.38 20.01
C LEU A 212 8.07 19.27 18.50
N SER A 213 8.89 18.45 17.85
CA SER A 213 8.75 18.16 16.43
C SER A 213 9.17 16.74 16.09
N SER A 214 8.46 16.13 15.12
CA SER A 214 8.81 14.82 14.59
C SER A 214 8.35 14.65 13.16
N ALA A 215 9.15 13.92 12.37
CA ALA A 215 8.80 13.56 11.01
C ALA A 215 7.65 12.56 10.99
N CYS A 216 6.66 12.83 10.15
CA CYS A 216 5.48 11.97 9.98
C CYS A 216 4.85 12.12 8.60
N LYS A 217 3.83 11.32 8.34
CA LYS A 217 3.00 11.44 7.15
C LYS A 217 1.61 11.94 7.52
N GLY A 218 1.19 13.07 6.94
CA GLY A 218 -0.10 13.68 7.21
C GLY A 218 -1.22 13.15 6.32
N GLN A 219 -2.42 12.95 6.89
CA GLN A 219 -3.62 12.53 6.17
C GLN A 219 -4.83 13.37 6.60
N GLY A 220 -5.77 13.57 5.69
CA GLY A 220 -6.94 14.41 5.94
C GLY A 220 -6.63 15.90 6.00
N ILE A 221 -5.39 16.31 5.73
CA ILE A 221 -4.92 17.71 5.81
C ILE A 221 -5.17 18.40 4.47
N PRO A 222 -5.87 19.54 4.46
CA PRO A 222 -6.08 20.30 3.23
C PRO A 222 -4.77 20.69 2.55
N GLY A 223 -4.63 20.36 1.26
CA GLY A 223 -3.42 20.61 0.48
C GLY A 223 -2.23 19.67 0.77
N ALA A 224 -2.27 18.88 1.82
CA ALA A 224 -1.16 18.04 2.28
C ALA A 224 -1.52 16.55 2.46
N ASN A 225 -2.66 16.11 1.96
CA ASN A 225 -3.12 14.73 2.17
C ASN A 225 -2.15 13.70 1.56
N GLY A 226 -1.66 12.79 2.42
CA GLY A 226 -0.71 11.74 2.04
C GLY A 226 0.73 12.23 1.87
N ARG A 227 1.07 13.45 2.29
CA ARG A 227 2.44 13.99 2.18
C ARG A 227 3.28 13.71 3.41
N ASN A 228 4.57 13.53 3.20
CA ASN A 228 5.56 13.50 4.27
C ASN A 228 5.87 14.93 4.72
N GLY A 229 6.13 15.10 6.00
CA GLY A 229 6.44 16.39 6.60
C GLY A 229 6.80 16.24 8.07
N TYR A 230 6.69 17.34 8.80
CA TYR A 230 6.97 17.37 10.23
C TYR A 230 5.76 17.90 10.98
N LEU A 231 5.28 17.15 11.97
CA LEU A 231 4.36 17.63 12.96
C LEU A 231 5.13 18.35 14.06
N SER A 232 4.64 19.51 14.46
CA SER A 232 5.30 20.36 15.46
C SER A 232 4.28 20.97 16.40
N ILE A 233 4.62 21.11 17.68
CA ILE A 233 3.90 21.92 18.64
C ILE A 233 4.73 23.17 18.93
N GLN A 234 4.07 24.33 18.86
CA GLN A 234 4.65 25.62 19.12
C GLN A 234 3.71 26.40 20.03
N GLY A 235 4.00 26.41 21.34
CA GLY A 235 3.09 26.97 22.34
C GLY A 235 1.70 26.32 22.30
N SER A 236 0.68 27.08 21.91
CA SER A 236 -0.71 26.62 21.79
C SER A 236 -1.13 26.23 20.36
N GLU A 237 -0.22 26.22 19.40
CA GLU A 237 -0.50 25.84 18.02
C GLU A 237 0.15 24.51 17.64
N LEU A 238 -0.59 23.71 16.87
CA LEU A 238 -0.11 22.54 16.18
C LEU A 238 0.12 22.92 14.71
N ALA A 239 1.29 22.63 14.19
CA ALA A 239 1.66 22.90 12.81
C ALA A 239 2.12 21.61 12.11
N PHE A 240 1.69 21.41 10.85
CA PHE A 240 2.25 20.39 9.97
C PHE A 240 2.90 21.07 8.79
N THR A 241 4.22 20.92 8.68
CA THR A 241 5.02 21.50 7.60
C THR A 241 5.36 20.42 6.56
N TYR A 242 5.19 20.76 5.28
CA TYR A 242 5.40 19.83 4.18
C TYR A 242 5.91 20.56 2.93
N GLU A 243 6.51 19.81 2.02
CA GLU A 243 6.95 20.32 0.73
C GLU A 243 5.98 19.99 -0.39
N SER A 244 5.76 20.96 -1.27
CA SER A 244 4.99 20.81 -2.49
C SER A 244 5.57 21.67 -3.60
N TRP A 245 5.92 21.03 -4.75
CA TRP A 245 6.49 21.73 -5.90
C TRP A 245 7.75 22.55 -5.55
N GLY A 246 8.63 22.01 -4.71
CA GLY A 246 9.88 22.67 -4.28
C GLY A 246 9.69 23.85 -3.32
N ARG A 247 8.47 24.03 -2.79
CA ARG A 247 8.17 25.05 -1.77
C ARG A 247 7.69 24.40 -0.49
N SER A 248 8.10 24.95 0.63
CA SER A 248 7.61 24.55 1.95
C SER A 248 6.30 25.26 2.28
N HIS A 249 5.38 24.52 2.85
CA HIS A 249 4.06 24.98 3.29
C HIS A 249 3.83 24.57 4.74
N ALA A 250 2.98 25.31 5.45
CA ALA A 250 2.55 24.95 6.78
C ALA A 250 1.01 24.96 6.85
N TRP A 251 0.45 23.88 7.38
CA TRP A 251 -0.92 23.85 7.86
C TRP A 251 -0.89 23.99 9.38
N ARG A 252 -1.77 24.84 9.94
CA ARG A 252 -1.80 25.14 11.37
C ARG A 252 -3.20 24.99 11.92
N ILE A 253 -3.27 24.59 13.18
CA ILE A 253 -4.50 24.55 13.96
C ILE A 253 -4.20 24.86 15.43
N PRO A 254 -4.93 25.79 16.07
CA PRO A 254 -4.84 25.99 17.51
C PRO A 254 -5.24 24.70 18.25
N VAL A 255 -4.48 24.32 19.27
CA VAL A 255 -4.79 23.11 20.07
C VAL A 255 -6.19 23.23 20.71
N ALA A 256 -6.62 24.43 21.07
CA ALA A 256 -7.96 24.69 21.59
C ALA A 256 -9.10 24.35 20.60
N ASN A 257 -8.80 24.26 19.29
CA ASN A 257 -9.77 23.86 18.26
C ASN A 257 -9.83 22.34 18.04
N LEU A 258 -9.12 21.56 18.83
CA LEU A 258 -9.22 20.10 18.84
C LEU A 258 -10.29 19.67 19.86
N ALA A 259 -11.21 18.82 19.42
CA ALA A 259 -12.24 18.24 20.28
C ALA A 259 -11.75 16.96 20.97
N ALA A 260 -10.90 16.18 20.28
CA ALA A 260 -10.34 14.95 20.80
C ALA A 260 -9.04 14.58 20.05
N ALA A 261 -8.16 13.88 20.75
CA ALA A 261 -6.98 13.26 20.19
C ALA A 261 -6.96 11.77 20.59
N TYR A 262 -6.55 10.92 19.65
CA TYR A 262 -6.43 9.48 19.89
C TYR A 262 -5.07 9.00 19.39
N LEU A 263 -4.41 8.18 20.21
CA LEU A 263 -3.18 7.50 19.86
C LEU A 263 -3.46 6.02 19.62
N ARG A 264 -2.99 5.51 18.49
CA ARG A 264 -3.08 4.09 18.14
C ARG A 264 -1.69 3.55 17.84
N HIS A 265 -1.23 2.61 18.63
CA HIS A 265 -0.02 1.87 18.38
C HIS A 265 -0.33 0.72 17.42
N ARG A 266 0.25 0.79 16.22
CA ARG A 266 0.19 -0.28 15.24
C ARG A 266 1.54 -0.98 15.14
N LEU A 267 1.58 -2.13 14.47
CA LEU A 267 2.80 -2.93 14.44
C LEU A 267 4.02 -2.18 13.88
N PHE A 268 3.88 -1.52 12.74
CA PHE A 268 4.98 -0.85 12.05
C PHE A 268 4.97 0.68 12.17
N VAL A 269 3.88 1.25 12.62
CA VAL A 269 3.67 2.69 12.71
C VAL A 269 2.81 3.04 13.92
N ASP A 270 2.92 4.27 14.38
CA ASP A 270 2.01 4.85 15.34
C ASP A 270 1.16 5.93 14.65
N VAL A 271 -0.10 6.01 15.01
CA VAL A 271 -1.06 6.94 14.40
C VAL A 271 -1.65 7.85 15.46
N LEU A 272 -1.36 9.13 15.35
CA LEU A 272 -2.03 10.18 16.13
C LEU A 272 -3.20 10.72 15.31
N GLU A 273 -4.40 10.49 15.77
CA GLU A 273 -5.63 10.96 15.14
C GLU A 273 -6.20 12.14 15.93
N LEU A 274 -6.42 13.27 15.25
CA LEU A 274 -6.91 14.50 15.81
C LEU A 274 -8.28 14.86 15.22
N HIS A 275 -9.24 15.10 16.07
CA HIS A 275 -10.59 15.52 15.69
C HIS A 275 -10.74 17.02 15.95
N SER A 276 -11.11 17.80 14.94
CA SER A 276 -11.41 19.21 15.13
C SER A 276 -12.72 19.39 15.88
N ALA A 277 -12.83 20.45 16.67
CA ALA A 277 -14.11 20.88 17.20
C ALA A 277 -15.11 21.10 16.05
N ALA A 278 -16.35 20.66 16.26
CA ALA A 278 -17.42 20.84 15.30
C ALA A 278 -17.76 22.35 15.22
N GLY A 279 -17.39 22.98 14.11
CA GLY A 279 -18.01 24.23 13.69
C GLY A 279 -19.40 23.94 13.10
N SER A 280 -19.86 24.74 12.14
CA SER A 280 -21.15 24.53 11.43
C SER A 280 -21.20 23.29 10.52
N GLY A 281 -20.22 22.38 10.57
CA GLY A 281 -20.09 21.18 9.73
C GLY A 281 -19.66 19.92 10.49
N LYS A 282 -19.47 18.80 9.76
CA LYS A 282 -18.95 17.56 10.35
C LYS A 282 -17.52 17.78 10.89
N PRO A 283 -17.14 17.18 12.03
CA PRO A 283 -15.79 17.27 12.57
C PRO A 283 -14.80 16.73 11.54
N LYS A 284 -13.70 17.46 11.32
CA LYS A 284 -12.62 17.03 10.42
C LYS A 284 -11.67 16.15 11.22
N VAL A 285 -11.22 15.07 10.58
CA VAL A 285 -10.28 14.13 11.17
C VAL A 285 -8.95 14.26 10.45
N PHE A 286 -7.90 14.54 11.22
CA PHE A 286 -6.53 14.62 10.76
C PHE A 286 -5.75 13.45 11.35
N ARG A 287 -4.94 12.76 10.55
CA ARG A 287 -4.13 11.63 11.00
C ARG A 287 -2.67 11.89 10.69
N PHE A 288 -1.83 11.64 11.66
CA PHE A 288 -0.38 11.72 11.55
C PHE A 288 0.21 10.35 11.82
N VAL A 289 0.91 9.81 10.82
CA VAL A 289 1.48 8.47 10.85
C VAL A 289 2.97 8.57 11.06
N PHE A 290 3.45 8.03 12.16
CA PHE A 290 4.84 8.04 12.59
C PHE A 290 5.48 6.67 12.42
N LEU A 291 6.79 6.65 12.19
CA LEU A 291 7.57 5.42 12.19
C LEU A 291 7.85 4.99 13.64
N LYS A 292 8.03 3.68 13.86
CA LYS A 292 8.19 3.09 15.20
C LYS A 292 9.44 3.56 15.97
N ASP A 293 10.47 4.00 15.27
CA ASP A 293 11.66 4.59 15.92
C ASP A 293 11.35 5.92 16.64
N ARG A 294 10.20 6.52 16.40
CA ARG A 294 9.73 7.80 16.98
C ARG A 294 8.68 7.63 18.06
N MET A 295 8.47 6.42 18.56
CA MET A 295 7.47 6.13 19.58
C MET A 295 7.57 7.07 20.80
N PRO A 296 8.75 7.35 21.40
CA PRO A 296 8.84 8.28 22.52
C PRO A 296 8.36 9.70 22.21
N LEU A 297 8.61 10.18 20.97
CA LEU A 297 8.12 11.50 20.53
C LEU A 297 6.62 11.51 20.32
N VAL A 298 6.05 10.41 19.81
CA VAL A 298 4.59 10.27 19.61
C VAL A 298 3.88 10.27 20.96
N ASP A 299 4.44 9.60 21.95
CA ASP A 299 3.91 9.58 23.33
C ASP A 299 3.96 11.00 23.94
N ALA A 300 5.05 11.75 23.71
CA ALA A 300 5.15 13.14 24.12
C ALA A 300 4.11 14.05 23.42
N PHE A 301 3.81 13.82 22.13
CA PHE A 301 2.69 14.50 21.46
C PHE A 301 1.34 14.13 22.07
N ALA A 302 1.14 12.84 22.34
CA ALA A 302 -0.10 12.34 22.92
C ALA A 302 -0.35 12.94 24.32
N GLU A 303 0.68 13.01 25.16
CA GLU A 303 0.61 13.63 26.49
C GLU A 303 0.27 15.13 26.38
N ARG A 304 0.97 15.87 25.51
CA ARG A 304 0.72 17.32 25.29
C ARG A 304 -0.68 17.62 24.76
N LEU A 305 -1.29 16.70 24.03
CA LEU A 305 -2.61 16.84 23.42
C LEU A 305 -3.71 16.12 24.22
N ASN A 306 -3.40 15.56 25.40
CA ASN A 306 -4.30 14.72 26.19
C ASN A 306 -4.98 13.62 25.35
N ALA A 307 -4.20 12.94 24.52
CA ALA A 307 -4.72 11.93 23.61
C ALA A 307 -5.12 10.66 24.40
N THR A 308 -6.25 10.08 24.02
CA THR A 308 -6.69 8.78 24.54
C THR A 308 -6.04 7.66 23.75
N GLU A 309 -5.32 6.77 24.43
CA GLU A 309 -4.83 5.54 23.79
C GLU A 309 -5.98 4.61 23.43
N THR A 310 -6.01 4.20 22.17
CA THR A 310 -6.98 3.21 21.68
C THR A 310 -6.21 2.03 21.10
N ARG A 311 -6.53 0.83 21.61
CA ARG A 311 -5.95 -0.43 21.13
C ARG A 311 -6.54 -0.88 19.81
#